data_69321c8e46039478e7cd0a84819e5776
#
_entry.id   69321c8e46039478e7cd0a84819e5776
#
_cell.length_a   1.000
_cell.length_b   1.000
_cell.length_c   1.000
_cell.angle_alpha   90.00
_cell.angle_beta   90.00
_cell.angle_gamma   90.00
#
_symmetry.space_group_name_H-M   'P 1'
#
loop_
_entity.id
_entity.type
_entity.pdbx_description
1 polymer ?
#
loop_
_entity_poly.entity_id
_entity_poly.type
_entity_poly.pdbx_seq_one_letter_code
_entity_poly.pdbx_strand_id
1 'polypeptide(L)'
;MKSKILLAAICALGISCNASAKEKIYVNDEVTTHIVMPENIKMVDISTTKLIGNQCADNIVRIKPYIDNDSVQTYYRENELMATLTLIGERHMAQYDIIFTHTPARAASIHHV
;
A
#
# COMPACT_ATOMS: atom_id res chain seq x y z
N MET A 1 -11.33 22.12 -32.02
CA MET A 1 -11.43 22.02 -31.61
C MET A 1 -11.57 21.81 -31.15
N LYS A 2 -11.27 21.47 -31.15
CA LYS A 2 -11.31 21.16 -30.62
C LYS A 2 -11.36 20.70 -29.91
N SER A 3 -11.09 20.31 -29.95
CA SER A 3 -11.05 19.78 -29.18
C SER A 3 -10.96 19.36 -28.63
N LYS A 4 -10.81 19.13 -28.78
CA LYS A 4 -10.63 18.76 -28.17
C LYS A 4 -10.40 18.43 -27.47
N ILE A 5 -10.18 18.39 -27.64
CA ILE A 5 -9.96 18.11 -26.93
C ILE A 5 -9.89 17.82 -26.24
N LEU A 6 -9.64 17.65 -26.36
CA LEU A 6 -9.60 17.40 -25.60
C LEU A 6 -9.59 16.96 -24.95
N LEU A 7 -9.48 16.85 -25.15
CA LEU A 7 -9.42 16.43 -24.40
C LEU A 7 -9.26 16.01 -23.78
N ALA A 8 -9.20 15.91 -24.06
CA ALA A 8 -8.96 15.51 -23.34
C ALA A 8 -8.78 15.27 -22.74
N ALA A 9 -8.69 15.22 -22.92
CA ALA A 9 -8.45 14.98 -22.20
C ALA A 9 -8.38 14.65 -21.60
N ILE A 10 -8.41 14.66 -21.64
CA ILE A 10 -8.29 14.33 -21.02
C ILE A 10 -8.10 13.88 -20.43
N CYS A 11 -8.07 13.74 -20.61
CA CYS A 11 -7.82 13.34 -19.95
C CYS A 11 -7.57 13.25 -19.45
N ALA A 12 -7.52 13.33 -19.77
CA ALA A 12 -7.22 13.22 -19.22
C ALA A 12 -7.06 13.24 -18.68
N LEU A 13 -6.98 13.25 -18.76
CA LEU A 13 -6.76 13.13 -18.16
C LEU A 13 -6.55 12.77 -17.65
N GLY A 14 -6.53 12.70 -17.71
CA GLY A 14 -6.22 12.17 -17.18
C GLY A 14 -5.82 11.77 -16.91
N ILE A 15 -5.80 11.69 -17.05
CA ILE A 15 -5.33 11.24 -16.76
C ILE A 15 -4.71 10.88 -16.55
N SER A 16 -4.55 10.72 -16.76
CA SER A 16 -3.82 10.38 -16.45
C SER A 16 -3.28 10.11 -16.06
N CYS A 17 -3.13 9.86 -16.29
CA CYS A 17 -2.52 9.59 -15.85
C CYS A 17 -2.06 9.31 -15.29
N ASN A 18 -2.09 9.00 -15.30
CA ASN A 18 -1.55 8.75 -14.67
C ASN A 18 -1.25 8.13 -14.04
N ALA A 19 -1.46 7.32 -15.13
CA ALA A 19 -1.12 6.29 -14.18
C ALA A 19 -0.05 6.77 -13.25
N SER A 20 -0.44 7.49 -12.38
CA SER A 20 0.48 7.95 -11.38
C SER A 20 0.95 6.77 -10.56
N ALA A 21 2.18 6.79 -10.16
CA ALA A 21 2.70 5.85 -9.19
C ALA A 21 1.86 5.96 -7.91
N LYS A 22 1.55 4.80 -7.34
CA LYS A 22 0.88 4.78 -6.05
C LYS A 22 1.82 5.29 -4.98
N GLU A 23 1.28 5.80 -3.92
CA GLU A 23 2.07 6.18 -2.77
C GLU A 23 2.76 4.94 -2.21
N LYS A 24 3.98 5.10 -1.73
CA LYS A 24 4.77 3.99 -1.21
C LYS A 24 4.78 4.01 0.30
N ILE A 25 4.68 2.82 0.89
CA ILE A 25 4.85 2.63 2.33
C ILE A 25 5.95 1.59 2.50
N TYR A 26 6.97 1.94 3.29
CA TYR A 26 8.09 1.03 3.55
C TYR A 26 7.79 0.20 4.78
N VAL A 27 8.09 -1.09 4.69
CA VAL A 27 7.88 -2.05 5.76
C VAL A 27 9.16 -2.80 6.06
N ASN A 28 9.25 -3.29 7.29
CA ASN A 28 10.41 -4.03 7.78
C ASN A 28 9.91 -5.14 8.69
N ASP A 29 10.65 -6.24 8.77
CA ASP A 29 10.23 -7.38 9.57
C ASP A 29 10.31 -7.14 11.08
N GLU A 30 11.01 -6.09 11.51
CA GLU A 30 11.11 -5.72 12.92
C GLU A 30 10.13 -4.62 13.33
N VAL A 31 9.40 -4.06 12.36
CA VAL A 31 8.48 -2.94 12.61
C VAL A 31 7.11 -3.30 12.07
N THR A 32 6.12 -3.33 12.94
CA THR A 32 4.73 -3.49 12.49
C THR A 32 4.21 -2.15 12.02
N THR A 33 3.68 -2.10 10.81
CA THR A 33 3.13 -0.87 10.25
C THR A 33 1.62 -0.86 10.44
N HIS A 34 1.12 0.24 11.02
CA HIS A 34 -0.31 0.44 11.24
C HIS A 34 -0.79 1.51 10.27
N ILE A 35 -1.85 1.21 9.54
CA ILE A 35 -2.45 2.16 8.61
C ILE A 35 -3.82 2.53 9.16
N VAL A 36 -4.00 3.83 9.41
CA VAL A 36 -5.20 4.36 10.06
C VAL A 36 -6.04 5.08 9.03
N MET A 37 -7.27 4.62 8.86
CA MET A 37 -8.24 5.28 7.99
C MET A 37 -9.09 6.25 8.78
N PRO A 38 -9.57 7.34 8.15
CA PRO A 38 -10.44 8.29 8.85
C PRO A 38 -11.87 7.78 9.03
N GLU A 39 -12.14 6.55 8.63
CA GLU A 39 -13.46 5.92 8.76
C GLU A 39 -13.27 4.41 8.83
N ASN A 40 -14.35 3.69 9.05
CA ASN A 40 -14.28 2.23 9.14
C ASN A 40 -13.88 1.63 7.80
N ILE A 41 -13.01 0.62 7.86
CA ILE A 41 -12.53 -0.08 6.70
C ILE A 41 -13.57 -1.17 6.34
N LYS A 42 -13.99 -1.16 5.10
CA LYS A 42 -14.96 -2.14 4.60
C LYS A 42 -14.29 -3.30 3.88
N MET A 43 -13.14 -3.05 3.27
CA MET A 43 -12.43 -4.08 2.54
C MET A 43 -10.94 -3.82 2.58
N VAL A 44 -10.16 -4.90 2.72
CA VAL A 44 -8.71 -4.88 2.64
C VAL A 44 -8.31 -5.89 1.59
N ASP A 45 -7.51 -5.47 0.63
CA ASP A 45 -6.97 -6.36 -0.39
C ASP A 45 -5.46 -6.28 -0.40
N ILE A 46 -4.81 -7.43 -0.32
CA ILE A 46 -3.36 -7.55 -0.38
C ILE A 46 -3.04 -8.44 -1.57
N SER A 47 -2.30 -7.91 -2.53
CA SER A 47 -2.16 -8.54 -3.83
C SER A 47 -1.25 -9.77 -3.86
N THR A 48 -0.40 -9.97 -2.86
CA THR A 48 0.52 -11.12 -2.81
C THR A 48 0.57 -11.72 -1.42
N THR A 49 1.19 -12.89 -1.31
CA THR A 49 1.39 -13.55 -0.01
C THR A 49 2.66 -13.09 0.70
N LYS A 50 3.42 -12.17 0.12
CA LYS A 50 4.63 -11.65 0.76
C LYS A 50 4.32 -10.71 1.92
N LEU A 51 3.09 -10.25 2.01
CA LEU A 51 2.67 -9.32 3.03
C LEU A 51 1.55 -9.94 3.85
N ILE A 52 1.67 -9.84 5.16
CA ILE A 52 0.63 -10.28 6.09
C ILE A 52 -0.05 -9.04 6.62
N GLY A 53 -1.38 -9.08 6.66
CA GLY A 53 -2.13 -7.99 7.24
C GLY A 53 -3.33 -8.50 7.99
N ASN A 54 -3.73 -7.78 9.04
CA ASN A 54 -5.00 -8.03 9.67
C ASN A 54 -5.56 -6.72 10.20
N GLN A 55 -6.86 -6.70 10.33
CA GLN A 55 -7.57 -5.54 10.83
C GLN A 55 -7.64 -5.64 12.34
N CYS A 56 -6.93 -4.74 13.03
CA CYS A 56 -6.86 -4.78 14.48
C CYS A 56 -7.87 -3.84 15.15
N ALA A 57 -8.53 -3.00 14.38
CA ALA A 57 -9.62 -2.13 14.82
C ALA A 57 -10.48 -1.81 13.60
N ASP A 58 -11.64 -1.17 13.82
CA ASP A 58 -12.57 -0.89 12.72
C ASP A 58 -11.93 -0.05 11.61
N ASN A 59 -10.99 0.80 11.98
CA ASN A 59 -10.38 1.74 11.03
C ASN A 59 -8.87 1.56 10.93
N ILE A 60 -8.31 0.48 11.47
CA ILE A 60 -6.86 0.27 11.48
C ILE A 60 -6.54 -1.12 10.96
N VAL A 61 -5.64 -1.18 9.98
CA VAL A 61 -5.06 -2.43 9.54
C VAL A 61 -3.57 -2.39 9.83
N ARG A 62 -3.03 -3.50 10.29
CA ARG A 62 -1.60 -3.61 10.50
C ARG A 62 -1.02 -4.59 9.50
N ILE A 63 0.16 -4.28 9.01
CA ILE A 63 0.83 -5.08 8.00
C ILE A 63 2.26 -5.36 8.39
N LYS A 64 2.78 -6.46 7.88
CA LYS A 64 4.13 -6.91 8.15
C LYS A 64 4.58 -7.81 7.01
N PRO A 65 5.87 -7.83 6.67
CA PRO A 65 6.38 -8.81 5.72
C PRO A 65 6.17 -10.22 6.23
N TYR A 66 5.81 -11.14 5.34
CA TYR A 66 5.74 -12.54 5.69
C TYR A 66 7.14 -13.12 5.74
N ILE A 67 7.50 -13.72 6.85
CA ILE A 67 8.79 -14.39 7.03
C ILE A 67 8.50 -15.83 7.39
N ASP A 68 9.06 -16.74 6.60
CA ASP A 68 8.93 -18.16 6.85
C ASP A 68 10.08 -18.62 7.74
N ASN A 69 9.77 -18.92 8.98
CA ASN A 69 10.79 -19.32 9.96
C ASN A 69 11.24 -20.75 9.82
N ASP A 70 10.52 -21.55 9.04
CA ASP A 70 10.83 -22.98 8.91
C ASP A 70 11.75 -23.27 7.76
N SER A 71 11.95 -22.32 6.88
CA SER A 71 12.81 -22.50 5.73
C SER A 71 14.08 -21.69 5.90
N VAL A 72 15.03 -22.00 5.04
CA VAL A 72 16.22 -21.19 4.92
C VAL A 72 15.75 -19.80 4.51
N GLN A 73 15.73 -18.97 5.42
CA GLN A 73 15.42 -17.56 5.37
C GLN A 73 14.93 -16.99 4.05
N THR A 74 13.72 -16.54 4.04
CA THR A 74 13.19 -15.77 2.92
C THR A 74 13.83 -14.39 2.97
N TYR A 75 14.59 -14.08 1.94
CA TYR A 75 15.19 -12.76 1.82
C TYR A 75 14.40 -11.91 0.89
N TYR A 76 14.09 -10.72 1.34
CA TYR A 76 13.58 -9.67 0.47
C TYR A 76 14.69 -8.68 0.23
N ARG A 77 14.72 -8.11 -0.97
CA ARG A 77 15.74 -7.13 -1.32
C ARG A 77 15.31 -5.76 -0.84
N GLU A 78 16.30 -4.91 -0.63
CA GLU A 78 16.00 -3.51 -0.39
C GLU A 78 15.18 -2.94 -1.54
N ASN A 79 14.09 -2.25 -1.22
CA ASN A 79 13.17 -1.65 -2.19
C ASN A 79 12.37 -2.67 -3.01
N GLU A 80 12.29 -3.90 -2.56
CA GLU A 80 11.46 -4.89 -3.24
C GLU A 80 9.98 -4.59 -3.04
N LEU A 81 9.21 -4.66 -4.12
CA LEU A 81 7.77 -4.51 -4.04
C LEU A 81 7.17 -5.77 -3.41
N MET A 82 6.54 -5.60 -2.25
CA MET A 82 5.96 -6.72 -1.50
C MET A 82 4.54 -7.03 -1.96
N ALA A 83 3.76 -5.98 -2.14
CA ALA A 83 2.36 -6.12 -2.51
C ALA A 83 1.79 -4.75 -2.82
N THR A 84 0.64 -4.73 -3.49
CA THR A 84 -0.22 -3.56 -3.52
C THR A 84 -1.29 -3.78 -2.47
N LEU A 85 -1.45 -2.79 -1.61
CA LEU A 85 -2.46 -2.81 -0.56
C LEU A 85 -3.57 -1.86 -0.93
N THR A 86 -4.80 -2.34 -0.92
CA THR A 86 -5.98 -1.52 -1.19
C THR A 86 -6.89 -1.53 0.03
N LEU A 87 -7.27 -0.34 0.47
CA LEU A 87 -8.19 -0.16 1.60
C LEU A 87 -9.40 0.59 1.10
N ILE A 88 -10.58 0.07 1.41
CA ILE A 88 -11.84 0.68 0.99
C ILE A 88 -12.70 0.92 2.21
N GLY A 89 -13.11 2.16 2.41
CA GLY A 89 -14.10 2.55 3.39
C GLY A 89 -15.38 2.97 2.71
N GLU A 90 -16.23 3.71 3.40
CA GLU A 90 -17.49 4.17 2.81
C GLU A 90 -17.27 5.33 1.85
N ARG A 91 -16.35 6.21 2.17
CA ARG A 91 -16.08 7.43 1.40
C ARG A 91 -14.66 7.51 0.88
N HIS A 92 -13.77 6.73 1.46
CA HIS A 92 -12.34 6.82 1.13
C HIS A 92 -11.86 5.52 0.55
N MET A 93 -10.96 5.63 -0.39
CA MET A 93 -10.22 4.50 -0.93
C MET A 93 -8.77 4.91 -0.98
N ALA A 94 -7.90 4.01 -0.55
CA ALA A 94 -6.46 4.26 -0.57
C ALA A 94 -5.76 3.04 -1.15
N GLN A 95 -4.70 3.29 -1.91
CA GLN A 95 -3.95 2.23 -2.53
C GLN A 95 -2.47 2.56 -2.43
N TYR A 96 -1.68 1.58 -1.98
CA TYR A 96 -0.26 1.78 -1.71
C TYR A 96 0.56 0.67 -2.31
N ASP A 97 1.76 1.03 -2.77
CA ASP A 97 2.81 0.06 -3.04
C ASP A 97 3.57 -0.16 -1.75
N ILE A 98 3.61 -1.40 -1.28
CA ILE A 98 4.29 -1.75 -0.04
C ILE A 98 5.67 -2.25 -0.40
N ILE A 99 6.69 -1.57 0.11
CA ILE A 99 8.08 -1.74 -0.28
C ILE A 99 8.88 -2.23 0.92
N PHE A 100 9.71 -3.25 0.73
CA PHE A 100 10.54 -3.76 1.80
C PHE A 100 11.78 -2.90 1.98
N THR A 101 12.17 -2.67 3.23
CA THR A 101 13.44 -2.04 3.56
C THR A 101 14.14 -2.84 4.66
N HIS A 102 15.45 -2.98 4.54
CA HIS A 102 16.27 -3.61 5.57
C HIS A 102 16.52 -2.67 6.75
N THR A 103 16.22 -1.39 6.60
CA THR A 103 16.48 -0.39 7.62
C THR A 103 15.21 -0.12 8.41
N PRO A 104 15.11 -0.60 9.67
CA PRO A 104 13.89 -0.40 10.45
C PRO A 104 13.49 1.06 10.58
N ALA A 105 14.45 1.97 10.65
CA ALA A 105 14.15 3.39 10.80
C ALA A 105 13.42 3.98 9.59
N ARG A 106 13.51 3.34 8.41
CA ARG A 106 12.81 3.80 7.21
C ARG A 106 11.37 3.31 7.17
N ALA A 107 11.06 2.27 7.94
CA ALA A 107 9.73 1.70 7.90
C ALA A 107 8.76 2.58 8.68
N ALA A 108 7.56 2.74 8.14
CA ALA A 108 6.52 3.49 8.82
C ALA A 108 5.93 2.63 9.92
N SER A 109 5.81 3.17 11.16
CA SER A 109 5.10 2.46 12.22
C SER A 109 3.62 2.83 12.22
N ILE A 110 3.31 4.06 11.84
CA ILE A 110 1.92 4.55 11.72
C ILE A 110 1.82 5.40 10.47
N HIS A 111 0.83 5.10 9.65
CA HIS A 111 0.53 5.88 8.46
C HIS A 111 -0.94 6.25 8.47
N HIS A 112 -1.23 7.54 8.37
CA HIS A 112 -2.59 8.04 8.30
C HIS A 112 -3.00 8.24 6.85
N VAL A 113 -4.13 7.68 6.50
CA VAL A 113 -4.69 7.88 5.16
C VAL A 113 -5.25 9.27 5.01
#